data_de3c8d3d038842bf78f2e2f2dc677b1a
#
_entry.id   de3c8d3d038842bf78f2e2f2dc677b1a
#
_cell.length_a   1.000
_cell.length_b   1.000
_cell.length_c   1.000
_cell.angle_alpha   90.00
_cell.angle_beta   90.00
_cell.angle_gamma   90.00
#
_symmetry.space_group_name_H-M   'P 1'
#
loop_
_entity.id
_entity.type
_entity.pdbx_description
1 polymer ?
#
loop_
_entity_poly.entity_id
_entity_poly.type
_entity_poly.pdbx_seq_one_letter_code
_entity_poly.pdbx_strand_id
1 'polypeptide(L)'
;ECQNNWQNIAEENKMIVALIEKIYSFLWGDLLHIPLPGGSSIGISLLIILLIPTGIYFTIRTKFLSIRLMPDMVRALVEKKEEKSSLSTFQTLLVSTATRVGMGNLVGVVAAISVGGAGSVFWMWLMALIGSCTAFAEATLAQLHKQKDPLYGGFRGGPAYYIHDCVEAKTGKKHKKVIWAVLFAISGLVCWCGISQVISNSVASSFQNAFDIPPLYTTILLVAVAAVIVLRKNATVKVLDFMVPVMAVCYFAITLFIIITNIGHVPAVFTRIFEEAFGLRQAAAGGIGAVIMNGVKRGLFSNEAGSGSAPCAAAAADCHRPAQAGLVQALGVFVDTIIICTCTAMIMLLAPQELTEGLTGMELLQTAMGYHMGRFGVIFIAVTLFLFSFSTFLGILFYARSNVAYLFGDKWCWQTAYKVLALIMLFIGGIAAYTFVWDLGDVGIGLMTIFNVVFLYLLA
;
A
#
# COMPACT_ATOMS: atom_id res chain seq x y z
N GLU A 1 35.25 -25.04 -10.39
CA GLU A 1 35.00 -23.78 -9.65
C GLU A 1 33.69 -23.08 -10.09
N CYS A 2 33.41 -22.93 -11.41
CA CYS A 2 32.16 -22.30 -11.87
C CYS A 2 30.90 -23.08 -11.48
N GLN A 3 30.88 -24.40 -11.56
CA GLN A 3 29.73 -25.23 -11.17
C GLN A 3 29.45 -25.16 -9.66
N ASN A 4 30.49 -25.16 -8.84
CA ASN A 4 30.35 -25.00 -7.39
C ASN A 4 29.81 -23.60 -7.00
N ASN A 5 30.21 -22.54 -7.71
CA ASN A 5 29.68 -21.21 -7.50
C ASN A 5 28.18 -21.12 -7.83
N TRP A 6 27.71 -21.74 -8.90
CA TRP A 6 26.27 -21.74 -9.24
C TRP A 6 25.42 -22.57 -8.26
N GLN A 7 25.96 -23.66 -7.73
CA GLN A 7 25.31 -24.46 -6.69
C GLN A 7 25.21 -23.69 -5.37
N ASN A 8 26.27 -23.00 -4.95
CA ASN A 8 26.25 -22.14 -3.75
C ASN A 8 25.28 -21.00 -3.87
N ILE A 9 25.21 -20.31 -5.02
CA ILE A 9 24.24 -19.24 -5.28
C ILE A 9 22.80 -19.77 -5.25
N ALA A 10 22.57 -20.99 -5.78
CA ALA A 10 21.25 -21.62 -5.74
C ALA A 10 20.83 -22.03 -4.32
N GLU A 11 21.76 -22.48 -3.48
CA GLU A 11 21.50 -22.80 -2.06
C GLU A 11 21.31 -21.55 -1.21
N GLU A 12 22.11 -20.50 -1.43
CA GLU A 12 21.90 -19.21 -0.77
C GLU A 12 20.53 -18.59 -1.11
N ASN A 13 20.12 -18.66 -2.37
CA ASN A 13 18.79 -18.21 -2.78
C ASN A 13 17.67 -19.00 -2.11
N LYS A 14 17.80 -20.33 -1.98
CA LYS A 14 16.83 -21.16 -1.25
C LYS A 14 16.76 -20.79 0.23
N MET A 15 17.88 -20.50 0.85
CA MET A 15 17.94 -20.09 2.27
C MET A 15 17.26 -18.72 2.49
N ILE A 16 17.47 -17.77 1.59
CA ILE A 16 16.82 -16.44 1.65
C ILE A 16 15.31 -16.59 1.46
N VAL A 17 14.86 -17.36 0.49
CA VAL A 17 13.42 -17.62 0.27
C VAL A 17 12.81 -18.29 1.49
N ALA A 18 13.42 -19.33 2.04
CA ALA A 18 12.95 -20.01 3.24
C ALA A 18 12.89 -19.08 4.48
N LEU A 19 13.84 -18.15 4.60
CA LEU A 19 13.80 -17.14 5.66
C LEU A 19 12.62 -16.17 5.49
N ILE A 20 12.37 -15.70 4.27
CA ILE A 20 11.23 -14.82 3.95
C ILE A 20 9.92 -15.54 4.24
N GLU A 21 9.75 -16.78 3.79
CA GLU A 21 8.57 -17.61 4.06
C GLU A 21 8.34 -17.84 5.56
N LYS A 22 9.40 -18.07 6.32
CA LYS A 22 9.31 -18.23 7.78
C LYS A 22 8.87 -16.96 8.49
N ILE A 23 9.42 -15.81 8.10
CA ILE A 23 9.00 -14.51 8.64
C ILE A 23 7.56 -14.20 8.20
N TYR A 24 7.21 -14.46 6.94
CA TYR A 24 5.85 -14.33 6.42
C TYR A 24 4.85 -15.15 7.25
N SER A 25 5.14 -16.44 7.47
CA SER A 25 4.29 -17.32 8.27
C SER A 25 4.15 -16.86 9.73
N PHE A 26 5.18 -16.26 10.30
CA PHE A 26 5.10 -15.68 11.65
C PHE A 26 4.20 -14.44 11.70
N LEU A 27 4.25 -13.59 10.66
CA LEU A 27 3.49 -12.33 10.62
C LEU A 27 2.03 -12.53 10.20
N TRP A 28 1.83 -13.33 9.14
CA TRP A 28 0.55 -13.50 8.46
C TRP A 28 -0.03 -14.91 8.58
N GLY A 29 0.72 -15.86 9.11
CA GLY A 29 0.21 -17.21 9.39
C GLY A 29 -0.75 -17.22 10.60
N ASP A 30 -1.49 -18.30 10.73
CA ASP A 30 -2.46 -18.49 11.80
C ASP A 30 -1.76 -18.70 13.14
N LEU A 31 -1.73 -17.66 13.97
CA LEU A 31 -1.15 -17.69 15.31
C LEU A 31 -2.15 -18.25 16.34
N LEU A 32 -3.42 -17.90 16.18
CA LEU A 32 -4.52 -18.34 17.02
C LEU A 32 -5.60 -18.99 16.16
N HIS A 33 -6.16 -20.10 16.63
CA HIS A 33 -7.29 -20.75 16.01
C HIS A 33 -8.52 -20.62 16.92
N ILE A 34 -9.55 -19.91 16.45
CA ILE A 34 -10.84 -19.79 17.14
C ILE A 34 -11.77 -20.85 16.58
N PRO A 35 -12.16 -21.85 17.39
CA PRO A 35 -13.10 -22.88 16.93
C PRO A 35 -14.49 -22.28 16.72
N LEU A 36 -15.12 -22.63 15.60
CA LEU A 36 -16.49 -22.27 15.27
C LEU A 36 -17.44 -23.42 15.50
N PRO A 37 -18.73 -23.15 15.81
CA PRO A 37 -19.77 -24.15 15.77
C PRO A 37 -19.84 -24.81 14.38
N GLY A 38 -19.64 -26.13 14.31
CA GLY A 38 -19.61 -26.88 13.05
C GLY A 38 -18.25 -27.47 12.66
N GLY A 39 -17.22 -27.37 13.54
CA GLY A 39 -15.92 -28.03 13.36
C GLY A 39 -14.92 -27.28 12.49
N SER A 40 -15.27 -26.11 11.97
CA SER A 40 -14.33 -25.19 11.33
C SER A 40 -13.61 -24.31 12.35
N SER A 41 -12.47 -23.72 11.98
CA SER A 41 -11.76 -22.75 12.81
C SER A 41 -11.40 -21.51 12.02
N ILE A 42 -11.37 -20.35 12.69
CA ILE A 42 -10.84 -19.11 12.13
C ILE A 42 -9.38 -18.99 12.58
N GLY A 43 -8.46 -18.95 11.63
CA GLY A 43 -7.07 -18.58 11.87
C GLY A 43 -6.92 -17.06 11.97
N ILE A 44 -6.22 -16.60 13.00
CA ILE A 44 -5.95 -15.17 13.22
C ILE A 44 -4.45 -14.95 13.28
N SER A 45 -3.94 -14.10 12.40
CA SER A 45 -2.52 -13.75 12.35
C SER A 45 -2.13 -12.70 13.40
N LEU A 46 -0.83 -12.62 13.68
CA LEU A 46 -0.26 -11.59 14.56
C LEU A 46 -0.67 -10.18 14.13
N LEU A 47 -0.62 -9.89 12.85
CA LEU A 47 -0.93 -8.56 12.33
C LEU A 47 -2.41 -8.20 12.42
N ILE A 48 -3.32 -9.17 12.29
CA ILE A 48 -4.75 -8.94 12.55
C ILE A 48 -4.97 -8.55 14.02
N ILE A 49 -4.31 -9.28 14.95
CA ILE A 49 -4.37 -9.00 16.40
C ILE A 49 -3.83 -7.61 16.75
N LEU A 50 -2.86 -7.11 15.98
CA LEU A 50 -2.32 -5.78 16.20
C LEU A 50 -3.16 -4.69 15.56
N LEU A 51 -3.54 -4.85 14.30
CA LEU A 51 -4.16 -3.80 13.50
C LEU A 51 -5.61 -3.49 13.90
N ILE A 52 -6.44 -4.53 14.09
CA ILE A 52 -7.86 -4.30 14.41
C ILE A 52 -8.02 -3.62 15.77
N PRO A 53 -7.42 -4.11 16.88
CA PRO A 53 -7.51 -3.42 18.16
C PRO A 53 -6.90 -2.02 18.12
N THR A 54 -5.80 -1.80 17.38
CA THR A 54 -5.20 -0.48 17.21
C THR A 54 -6.16 0.49 16.53
N GLY A 55 -6.77 0.08 15.43
CA GLY A 55 -7.76 0.88 14.74
C GLY A 55 -8.96 1.23 15.61
N ILE A 56 -9.48 0.26 16.36
CA ILE A 56 -10.57 0.45 17.32
C ILE A 56 -10.14 1.42 18.45
N TYR A 57 -8.96 1.22 19.03
CA TYR A 57 -8.41 2.09 20.07
C TYR A 57 -8.35 3.54 19.62
N PHE A 58 -7.72 3.82 18.47
CA PHE A 58 -7.63 5.18 17.95
C PHE A 58 -9.00 5.74 17.52
N THR A 59 -9.90 4.92 17.02
CA THR A 59 -11.27 5.34 16.69
C THR A 59 -12.01 5.83 17.94
N ILE A 60 -11.95 5.08 19.05
CA ILE A 60 -12.58 5.47 20.33
C ILE A 60 -11.84 6.68 20.92
N ARG A 61 -10.51 6.65 20.97
CA ARG A 61 -9.68 7.72 21.54
C ARG A 61 -9.88 9.06 20.85
N THR A 62 -10.07 9.06 19.53
CA THR A 62 -10.34 10.25 18.72
C THR A 62 -11.82 10.58 18.59
N LYS A 63 -12.70 9.84 19.29
CA LYS A 63 -14.17 10.03 19.28
C LYS A 63 -14.74 9.97 17.86
N PHE A 64 -14.44 8.88 17.13
CA PHE A 64 -14.93 8.66 15.76
C PHE A 64 -14.58 9.80 14.78
N LEU A 65 -13.33 10.27 14.84
CA LEU A 65 -12.83 11.40 14.08
C LEU A 65 -13.16 11.29 12.58
N SER A 66 -13.03 10.11 11.99
CA SER A 66 -13.24 9.86 10.56
C SER A 66 -14.64 10.24 10.08
N ILE A 67 -15.64 10.15 10.94
CA ILE A 67 -17.02 10.52 10.63
C ILE A 67 -17.28 11.97 11.05
N ARG A 68 -16.91 12.31 12.29
CA ARG A 68 -17.23 13.59 12.91
C ARG A 68 -16.53 14.77 12.24
N LEU A 69 -15.28 14.61 11.82
CA LEU A 69 -14.46 15.69 11.25
C LEU A 69 -14.28 15.57 9.73
N MET A 70 -15.16 14.85 9.04
CA MET A 70 -15.12 14.74 7.56
C MET A 70 -15.14 16.13 6.88
N PRO A 71 -15.97 17.11 7.28
CA PRO A 71 -15.91 18.46 6.70
C PRO A 71 -14.56 19.16 6.93
N ASP A 72 -13.94 18.96 8.10
CA ASP A 72 -12.67 19.59 8.43
C ASP A 72 -11.50 18.92 7.68
N MET A 73 -11.61 17.62 7.37
CA MET A 73 -10.65 16.91 6.50
C MET A 73 -10.63 17.54 5.10
N VAL A 74 -11.80 17.86 4.54
CA VAL A 74 -11.91 18.52 3.23
C VAL A 74 -11.36 19.94 3.30
N ARG A 75 -11.67 20.71 4.37
CA ARG A 75 -11.14 22.07 4.57
C ARG A 75 -9.61 22.09 4.67
N ALA A 76 -9.01 21.10 5.32
CA ALA A 76 -7.56 20.99 5.47
C ALA A 76 -6.80 20.82 4.14
N LEU A 77 -7.49 20.42 3.05
CA LEU A 77 -6.88 20.31 1.71
C LEU A 77 -6.51 21.66 1.09
N VAL A 78 -7.28 22.69 1.36
CA VAL A 78 -7.13 24.01 0.71
C VAL A 78 -6.23 24.97 1.51
N GLU A 79 -5.57 24.49 2.54
CA GLU A 79 -4.69 25.29 3.36
C GLU A 79 -3.43 25.74 2.60
N LYS A 80 -3.06 27.01 2.79
CA LYS A 80 -1.87 27.59 2.14
C LYS A 80 -0.60 27.23 2.93
N LYS A 81 0.46 26.92 2.20
CA LYS A 81 1.81 26.71 2.76
C LYS A 81 2.49 28.04 3.07
N GLU A 82 3.36 28.05 4.09
CA GLU A 82 4.14 29.22 4.49
C GLU A 82 5.46 29.32 3.72
N GLU A 83 6.18 28.22 3.56
CA GLU A 83 7.51 28.17 2.97
C GLU A 83 7.47 27.72 1.50
N LYS A 84 8.07 28.52 0.58
CA LYS A 84 8.06 28.22 -0.86
C LYS A 84 8.73 26.90 -1.25
N SER A 85 9.72 26.46 -0.45
CA SER A 85 10.48 25.22 -0.68
C SER A 85 9.77 23.96 -0.17
N SER A 86 8.72 24.11 0.67
CA SER A 86 7.98 23.01 1.28
C SER A 86 6.78 22.58 0.43
N LEU A 87 6.21 21.42 0.76
CA LEU A 87 5.00 20.90 0.12
C LEU A 87 3.75 21.41 0.86
N SER A 88 2.68 21.71 0.11
CA SER A 88 1.38 21.98 0.73
C SER A 88 0.74 20.69 1.25
N THR A 89 -0.27 20.80 2.14
CA THR A 89 -1.07 19.66 2.62
C THR A 89 -1.70 18.89 1.45
N PHE A 90 -2.17 19.60 0.43
CA PHE A 90 -2.71 18.99 -0.79
C PHE A 90 -1.61 18.23 -1.58
N GLN A 91 -0.43 18.80 -1.75
CA GLN A 91 0.68 18.11 -2.43
C GLN A 91 1.15 16.86 -1.67
N THR A 92 1.18 16.89 -0.35
CA THR A 92 1.50 15.68 0.43
C THR A 92 0.40 14.64 0.40
N LEU A 93 -0.88 15.06 0.29
CA LEU A 93 -1.95 14.12 -0.02
C LEU A 93 -1.74 13.48 -1.39
N LEU A 94 -1.43 14.24 -2.43
CA LEU A 94 -1.17 13.67 -3.76
C LEU A 94 0.00 12.70 -3.76
N VAL A 95 1.08 12.98 -3.02
CA VAL A 95 2.20 12.04 -2.87
C VAL A 95 1.78 10.77 -2.14
N SER A 96 1.05 10.87 -1.04
CA SER A 96 0.55 9.69 -0.33
C SER A 96 -0.57 8.97 -1.10
N THR A 97 -1.38 9.71 -1.86
CA THR A 97 -2.39 9.15 -2.75
C THR A 97 -1.75 8.44 -3.95
N ALA A 98 -0.59 8.89 -4.41
CA ALA A 98 0.14 8.22 -5.49
C ALA A 98 0.58 6.80 -5.15
N THR A 99 0.85 6.51 -3.87
CA THR A 99 1.12 5.16 -3.39
C THR A 99 -0.16 4.39 -3.09
N ARG A 100 -1.13 5.03 -2.49
CA ARG A 100 -2.43 4.45 -2.12
C ARG A 100 -3.32 4.25 -3.34
N VAL A 101 -3.76 5.35 -3.99
CA VAL A 101 -4.51 5.29 -5.27
C VAL A 101 -3.54 4.97 -6.40
N GLY A 102 -3.08 3.75 -6.40
CA GLY A 102 -2.07 3.24 -7.28
C GLY A 102 -2.28 1.76 -7.55
N MET A 103 -1.19 1.05 -7.59
CA MET A 103 -1.20 -0.39 -7.78
C MET A 103 -2.05 -1.12 -6.73
N GLY A 104 -2.01 -0.69 -5.45
CA GLY A 104 -2.72 -1.33 -4.35
C GLY A 104 -4.23 -1.44 -4.56
N ASN A 105 -4.86 -0.45 -5.17
CA ASN A 105 -6.30 -0.43 -5.44
C ASN A 105 -6.73 -1.36 -6.58
N LEU A 106 -5.86 -1.64 -7.53
CA LEU A 106 -6.13 -2.59 -8.58
C LEU A 106 -5.67 -3.99 -8.16
N VAL A 107 -4.37 -4.17 -8.06
CA VAL A 107 -3.75 -5.49 -7.84
C VAL A 107 -4.05 -6.03 -6.44
N GLY A 108 -4.09 -5.16 -5.42
CA GLY A 108 -4.43 -5.53 -4.04
C GLY A 108 -5.89 -6.02 -3.93
N VAL A 109 -6.85 -5.33 -4.55
CA VAL A 109 -8.26 -5.74 -4.54
C VAL A 109 -8.46 -7.03 -5.34
N VAL A 110 -7.78 -7.16 -6.48
CA VAL A 110 -7.77 -8.41 -7.25
C VAL A 110 -7.26 -9.58 -6.40
N ALA A 111 -6.14 -9.41 -5.71
CA ALA A 111 -5.58 -10.42 -4.82
C ALA A 111 -6.51 -10.74 -3.63
N ALA A 112 -7.21 -9.75 -3.09
CA ALA A 112 -8.20 -9.96 -2.02
C ALA A 112 -9.36 -10.83 -2.50
N ILE A 113 -9.96 -10.51 -3.65
CA ILE A 113 -11.14 -11.20 -4.18
C ILE A 113 -10.77 -12.58 -4.72
N SER A 114 -9.64 -12.74 -5.41
CA SER A 114 -9.23 -14.04 -5.97
C SER A 114 -8.97 -15.11 -4.91
N VAL A 115 -8.47 -14.73 -3.74
CA VAL A 115 -8.12 -15.66 -2.66
C VAL A 115 -9.20 -15.70 -1.56
N GLY A 116 -9.72 -14.54 -1.18
CA GLY A 116 -10.67 -14.41 -0.07
C GLY A 116 -12.13 -14.27 -0.51
N GLY A 117 -12.43 -14.16 -1.81
CA GLY A 117 -13.79 -13.94 -2.30
C GLY A 117 -14.29 -12.51 -2.12
N ALA A 118 -15.58 -12.28 -2.48
CA ALA A 118 -16.20 -10.96 -2.41
C ALA A 118 -16.27 -10.41 -0.98
N GLY A 119 -16.39 -11.27 0.02
CA GLY A 119 -16.45 -10.88 1.43
C GLY A 119 -15.20 -10.15 1.92
N SER A 120 -14.04 -10.35 1.30
CA SER A 120 -12.80 -9.63 1.63
C SER A 120 -12.95 -8.11 1.46
N VAL A 121 -13.82 -7.66 0.56
CA VAL A 121 -14.09 -6.22 0.34
C VAL A 121 -14.68 -5.57 1.60
N PHE A 122 -15.59 -6.26 2.29
CA PHE A 122 -16.13 -5.78 3.56
C PHE A 122 -15.02 -5.54 4.62
N TRP A 123 -14.09 -6.47 4.73
CA TRP A 123 -12.98 -6.36 5.68
C TRP A 123 -11.99 -5.27 5.28
N MET A 124 -11.80 -5.02 3.97
CA MET A 124 -11.07 -3.84 3.50
C MET A 124 -11.76 -2.54 3.92
N TRP A 125 -13.09 -2.44 3.78
CA TRP A 125 -13.85 -1.26 4.24
C TRP A 125 -13.72 -1.04 5.74
N LEU A 126 -13.84 -2.11 6.52
CA LEU A 126 -13.65 -2.03 7.97
C LEU A 126 -12.26 -1.50 8.33
N MET A 127 -11.22 -2.03 7.67
CA MET A 127 -9.85 -1.56 7.86
C MET A 127 -9.66 -0.10 7.47
N ALA A 128 -10.35 0.41 6.46
CA ALA A 128 -10.32 1.83 6.12
C ALA A 128 -10.99 2.70 7.17
N LEU A 129 -12.16 2.29 7.67
CA LEU A 129 -12.92 3.05 8.68
C LEU A 129 -12.12 3.19 9.98
N ILE A 130 -11.63 2.08 10.54
CA ILE A 130 -10.86 2.10 11.79
C ILE A 130 -9.42 2.59 11.57
N GLY A 131 -8.81 2.24 10.44
CA GLY A 131 -7.45 2.61 10.09
C GLY A 131 -7.27 4.11 9.82
N SER A 132 -8.31 4.81 9.36
CA SER A 132 -8.22 6.26 9.13
C SER A 132 -7.91 7.05 10.40
N CYS A 133 -8.40 6.60 11.57
CA CYS A 133 -8.04 7.19 12.85
C CYS A 133 -6.59 6.88 13.25
N THR A 134 -6.07 5.71 12.89
CA THR A 134 -4.65 5.37 13.06
C THR A 134 -3.78 6.25 12.15
N ALA A 135 -4.16 6.40 10.87
CA ALA A 135 -3.46 7.27 9.91
C ALA A 135 -3.42 8.74 10.38
N PHE A 136 -4.50 9.23 11.01
CA PHE A 136 -4.51 10.54 11.65
C PHE A 136 -3.44 10.65 12.72
N ALA A 137 -3.35 9.67 13.63
CA ALA A 137 -2.42 9.68 14.75
C ALA A 137 -0.96 9.64 14.25
N GLU A 138 -0.63 8.69 13.38
CA GLU A 138 0.74 8.53 12.86
C GLU A 138 1.21 9.73 12.03
N ALA A 139 0.32 10.34 11.22
CA ALA A 139 0.66 11.52 10.44
C ALA A 139 0.83 12.78 11.31
N THR A 140 0.01 12.92 12.35
CA THR A 140 0.15 13.99 13.35
C THR A 140 1.49 13.87 14.10
N LEU A 141 1.86 12.66 14.53
CA LEU A 141 3.16 12.40 15.17
C LEU A 141 4.32 12.70 14.22
N ALA A 142 4.22 12.33 12.95
CA ALA A 142 5.24 12.62 11.96
C ALA A 142 5.46 14.14 11.77
N GLN A 143 4.41 14.94 11.86
CA GLN A 143 4.51 16.40 11.83
C GLN A 143 5.14 16.99 13.08
N LEU A 144 4.85 16.42 14.26
CA LEU A 144 5.45 16.89 15.54
C LEU A 144 6.95 16.64 15.60
N HIS A 145 7.43 15.58 14.94
CA HIS A 145 8.83 15.14 14.95
C HIS A 145 9.54 15.35 13.61
N LYS A 146 9.00 16.23 12.74
CA LYS A 146 9.64 16.52 11.46
C LYS A 146 10.92 17.33 11.61
N GLN A 147 11.85 17.14 10.68
CA GLN A 147 13.11 17.84 10.61
C GLN A 147 13.27 18.50 9.23
N LYS A 148 14.11 19.54 9.15
CA LYS A 148 14.47 20.14 7.85
C LYS A 148 15.24 19.14 6.99
N ASP A 149 14.95 19.10 5.70
CA ASP A 149 15.65 18.24 4.74
C ASP A 149 16.73 19.05 4.00
N PRO A 150 18.03 18.81 4.30
CA PRO A 150 19.11 19.58 3.70
C PRO A 150 19.37 19.23 2.23
N LEU A 151 18.89 18.04 1.75
CA LEU A 151 19.12 17.59 0.37
C LEU A 151 18.03 18.03 -0.59
N TYR A 152 16.77 17.89 -0.18
CA TYR A 152 15.60 18.16 -1.05
C TYR A 152 14.93 19.50 -0.74
N GLY A 153 15.28 20.12 0.40
CA GLY A 153 14.58 21.29 0.94
C GLY A 153 13.25 20.93 1.59
N GLY A 154 12.65 21.88 2.33
CA GLY A 154 11.44 21.65 3.11
C GLY A 154 11.68 20.72 4.30
N PHE A 155 10.76 19.77 4.51
CA PHE A 155 10.76 18.90 5.69
C PHE A 155 10.81 17.42 5.32
N ARG A 156 11.29 16.60 6.28
CA ARG A 156 11.26 15.14 6.26
C ARG A 156 10.96 14.60 7.65
N GLY A 157 10.53 13.37 7.74
CA GLY A 157 10.22 12.72 9.03
C GLY A 157 9.62 11.33 8.78
N GLY A 158 8.75 10.94 9.69
CA GLY A 158 8.10 9.63 9.69
C GLY A 158 8.47 8.80 10.91
N PRO A 159 8.09 7.50 10.97
CA PRO A 159 8.27 6.70 12.17
C PRO A 159 9.70 6.60 12.69
N ALA A 160 10.70 6.50 11.80
CA ALA A 160 12.09 6.46 12.25
C ALA A 160 12.47 7.64 13.14
N TYR A 161 11.89 8.82 12.89
CA TYR A 161 12.17 10.05 13.64
C TYR A 161 11.39 10.10 14.95
N TYR A 162 10.08 9.85 14.96
CA TYR A 162 9.33 9.89 16.22
C TYR A 162 9.64 8.70 17.14
N ILE A 163 10.01 7.52 16.60
CA ILE A 163 10.54 6.40 17.39
C ILE A 163 11.85 6.80 18.07
N HIS A 164 12.74 7.45 17.34
CA HIS A 164 14.01 7.95 17.87
C HIS A 164 13.77 8.90 19.04
N ASP A 165 13.00 9.96 18.82
CA ASP A 165 12.70 10.97 19.81
C ASP A 165 11.96 10.40 21.03
N CYS A 166 11.05 9.44 20.84
CA CYS A 166 10.35 8.75 21.91
C CYS A 166 11.32 8.00 22.84
N VAL A 167 12.28 7.28 22.27
CA VAL A 167 13.28 6.55 23.07
C VAL A 167 14.21 7.49 23.80
N GLU A 168 14.66 8.59 23.17
CA GLU A 168 15.47 9.61 23.82
C GLU A 168 14.72 10.26 25.01
N ALA A 169 13.45 10.60 24.80
CA ALA A 169 12.61 11.19 25.85
C ALA A 169 12.43 10.25 27.05
N LYS A 170 12.24 8.93 26.79
CA LYS A 170 12.06 7.94 27.85
C LYS A 170 13.36 7.56 28.57
N THR A 171 14.48 7.52 27.87
CA THR A 171 15.77 7.12 28.44
C THR A 171 16.55 8.29 29.06
N GLY A 172 16.18 9.52 28.71
CA GLY A 172 16.92 10.74 29.10
C GLY A 172 18.32 10.84 28.48
N LYS A 173 18.66 9.96 27.53
CA LYS A 173 19.98 9.90 26.87
C LYS A 173 19.85 10.20 25.39
N LYS A 174 20.77 11.04 24.89
CA LYS A 174 20.88 11.25 23.44
C LYS A 174 21.60 10.10 22.77
N HIS A 175 21.04 9.62 21.68
CA HIS A 175 21.57 8.53 20.87
C HIS A 175 21.87 9.03 19.45
N LYS A 176 22.97 8.58 18.87
CA LYS A 176 23.22 8.85 17.44
C LYS A 176 22.22 8.14 16.53
N LYS A 177 21.82 6.91 16.91
CA LYS A 177 20.78 6.11 16.28
C LYS A 177 20.14 5.21 17.34
N VAL A 178 18.84 5.02 17.23
CA VAL A 178 18.04 4.13 18.06
C VAL A 178 17.76 2.85 17.30
N ILE A 179 17.99 1.68 17.93
CA ILE A 179 17.85 0.38 17.27
C ILE A 179 16.44 0.16 16.67
N TRP A 180 15.40 0.53 17.40
CA TRP A 180 14.00 0.37 16.93
C TRP A 180 13.70 1.23 15.70
N ALA A 181 14.23 2.44 15.64
CA ALA A 181 14.11 3.32 14.50
C ALA A 181 14.94 2.82 13.29
N VAL A 182 16.10 2.20 13.55
CA VAL A 182 16.91 1.54 12.52
C VAL A 182 16.17 0.34 11.94
N LEU A 183 15.58 -0.50 12.80
CA LEU A 183 14.81 -1.67 12.35
C LEU A 183 13.59 -1.25 11.54
N PHE A 184 12.84 -0.23 11.97
CA PHE A 184 11.75 0.32 11.17
C PHE A 184 12.24 0.80 9.80
N ALA A 185 13.32 1.59 9.78
CA ALA A 185 13.84 2.16 8.54
C ALA A 185 14.30 1.08 7.55
N ILE A 186 14.97 0.03 8.03
CA ILE A 186 15.38 -1.12 7.21
C ILE A 186 14.14 -1.87 6.68
N SER A 187 13.17 -2.16 7.56
CA SER A 187 11.92 -2.84 7.16
C SER A 187 11.18 -2.08 6.06
N GLY A 188 11.16 -0.74 6.14
CA GLY A 188 10.58 0.11 5.09
C GLY A 188 11.33 0.01 3.77
N LEU A 189 12.65 0.06 3.79
CA LEU A 189 13.44 -0.06 2.56
C LEU A 189 13.27 -1.44 1.91
N VAL A 190 13.18 -2.51 2.70
CA VAL A 190 12.90 -3.87 2.21
C VAL A 190 11.47 -3.97 1.65
N CYS A 191 10.48 -3.42 2.34
CA CYS A 191 9.10 -3.36 1.89
C CYS A 191 8.99 -2.72 0.49
N TRP A 192 9.58 -1.55 0.30
CA TRP A 192 9.49 -0.83 -0.96
C TRP A 192 10.30 -1.49 -2.10
N CYS A 193 11.33 -2.28 -1.77
CA CYS A 193 11.95 -3.21 -2.74
C CYS A 193 10.95 -4.29 -3.19
N GLY A 194 10.22 -4.91 -2.27
CA GLY A 194 9.18 -5.89 -2.60
C GLY A 194 8.04 -5.27 -3.42
N ILE A 195 7.54 -4.10 -3.01
CA ILE A 195 6.50 -3.37 -3.77
C ILE A 195 6.99 -3.05 -5.19
N SER A 196 8.27 -2.65 -5.39
CA SER A 196 8.84 -2.43 -6.72
C SER A 196 8.75 -3.68 -7.60
N GLN A 197 8.94 -4.87 -7.02
CA GLN A 197 8.80 -6.13 -7.75
C GLN A 197 7.34 -6.41 -8.13
N VAL A 198 6.39 -6.23 -7.20
CA VAL A 198 4.95 -6.42 -7.48
C VAL A 198 4.47 -5.47 -8.58
N ILE A 199 4.96 -4.22 -8.59
CA ILE A 199 4.68 -3.22 -9.62
C ILE A 199 5.01 -3.75 -11.01
N SER A 200 6.25 -4.14 -11.24
CA SER A 200 6.68 -4.57 -12.59
C SER A 200 6.07 -5.90 -13.00
N ASN A 201 5.88 -6.83 -12.07
CA ASN A 201 5.22 -8.10 -12.32
C ASN A 201 3.78 -7.89 -12.83
N SER A 202 3.01 -7.07 -12.14
CA SER A 202 1.62 -6.79 -12.49
C SER A 202 1.49 -6.04 -13.82
N VAL A 203 2.36 -5.06 -14.07
CA VAL A 203 2.39 -4.34 -15.35
C VAL A 203 2.76 -5.26 -16.49
N ALA A 204 3.80 -6.08 -16.33
CA ALA A 204 4.25 -7.02 -17.35
C ALA A 204 3.14 -8.04 -17.70
N SER A 205 2.47 -8.63 -16.70
CA SER A 205 1.33 -9.51 -16.89
C SER A 205 0.17 -8.82 -17.62
N SER A 206 -0.17 -7.60 -17.21
CA SER A 206 -1.27 -6.86 -17.81
C SER A 206 -1.02 -6.48 -19.28
N PHE A 207 0.21 -6.14 -19.63
CA PHE A 207 0.60 -5.84 -21.02
C PHE A 207 0.67 -7.11 -21.87
N GLN A 208 1.08 -8.22 -21.31
CA GLN A 208 1.03 -9.50 -21.98
C GLN A 208 -0.42 -9.88 -22.34
N ASN A 209 -1.36 -9.72 -21.41
CA ASN A 209 -2.77 -10.03 -21.64
C ASN A 209 -3.44 -9.06 -22.65
N ALA A 210 -3.05 -7.77 -22.64
CA ALA A 210 -3.71 -6.77 -23.50
C ALA A 210 -3.12 -6.68 -24.91
N PHE A 211 -1.81 -6.85 -25.05
CA PHE A 211 -1.07 -6.57 -26.29
C PHE A 211 -0.22 -7.74 -26.78
N ASP A 212 -0.21 -8.85 -26.07
CA ASP A 212 0.62 -10.03 -26.36
C ASP A 212 2.14 -9.73 -26.36
N ILE A 213 2.53 -8.73 -25.56
CA ILE A 213 3.93 -8.30 -25.43
C ILE A 213 4.61 -9.16 -24.36
N PRO A 214 5.72 -9.84 -24.67
CA PRO A 214 6.47 -10.60 -23.67
C PRO A 214 6.88 -9.75 -22.45
N PRO A 215 6.78 -10.29 -21.21
CA PRO A 215 7.04 -9.57 -19.97
C PRO A 215 8.38 -8.82 -19.93
N LEU A 216 9.41 -9.40 -20.53
CA LEU A 216 10.75 -8.79 -20.59
C LEU A 216 10.77 -7.42 -21.26
N TYR A 217 10.08 -7.26 -22.40
CA TYR A 217 10.07 -5.97 -23.13
C TYR A 217 9.31 -4.90 -22.35
N THR A 218 8.16 -5.25 -21.77
CA THR A 218 7.40 -4.34 -20.91
C THR A 218 8.23 -3.92 -19.69
N THR A 219 8.95 -4.86 -19.08
CA THR A 219 9.82 -4.59 -17.94
C THR A 219 10.96 -3.64 -18.30
N ILE A 220 11.64 -3.86 -19.42
CA ILE A 220 12.70 -2.97 -19.90
C ILE A 220 12.16 -1.56 -20.16
N LEU A 221 10.99 -1.44 -20.80
CA LEU A 221 10.35 -0.16 -21.05
C LEU A 221 10.02 0.56 -19.73
N LEU A 222 9.40 -0.14 -18.78
CA LEU A 222 9.03 0.40 -17.47
C LEU A 222 10.27 0.90 -16.71
N VAL A 223 11.33 0.10 -16.67
CA VAL A 223 12.59 0.45 -15.98
C VAL A 223 13.27 1.64 -16.68
N ALA A 224 13.30 1.69 -18.01
CA ALA A 224 13.89 2.80 -18.76
C ALA A 224 13.15 4.13 -18.48
N VAL A 225 11.81 4.12 -18.53
CA VAL A 225 10.99 5.29 -18.21
C VAL A 225 11.20 5.71 -16.74
N ALA A 226 11.19 4.76 -15.83
CA ALA A 226 11.43 5.02 -14.41
C ALA A 226 12.81 5.63 -14.17
N ALA A 227 13.88 5.09 -14.78
CA ALA A 227 15.24 5.56 -14.61
C ALA A 227 15.41 7.01 -15.06
N VAL A 228 14.85 7.39 -16.23
CA VAL A 228 14.92 8.75 -16.75
C VAL A 228 14.35 9.78 -15.77
N ILE A 229 13.27 9.44 -15.06
CA ILE A 229 12.60 10.38 -14.14
C ILE A 229 13.24 10.31 -12.74
N VAL A 230 13.45 9.11 -12.20
CA VAL A 230 13.90 8.90 -10.82
C VAL A 230 15.33 9.40 -10.60
N LEU A 231 16.21 9.27 -11.57
CA LEU A 231 17.59 9.75 -11.46
C LEU A 231 17.70 11.30 -11.49
N ARG A 232 16.64 12.01 -11.89
CA ARG A 232 16.59 13.48 -11.78
C ARG A 232 16.23 13.89 -10.34
N LYS A 233 16.86 14.98 -9.87
CA LYS A 233 16.79 15.38 -8.45
C LYS A 233 15.37 15.73 -7.94
N ASN A 234 14.54 16.42 -8.74
CA ASN A 234 13.25 17.00 -8.29
C ASN A 234 12.07 16.70 -9.24
N ALA A 235 12.15 15.67 -10.07
CA ALA A 235 11.10 15.40 -11.06
C ALA A 235 9.85 14.73 -10.45
N THR A 236 10.02 14.00 -9.35
CA THR A 236 9.02 13.08 -8.77
C THR A 236 7.70 13.78 -8.44
N VAL A 237 7.73 14.84 -7.63
CA VAL A 237 6.51 15.49 -7.13
C VAL A 237 5.70 16.15 -8.25
N LYS A 238 6.36 16.84 -9.19
CA LYS A 238 5.68 17.51 -10.31
C LYS A 238 4.93 16.55 -11.24
N VAL A 239 5.49 15.37 -11.44
CA VAL A 239 4.83 14.32 -12.23
C VAL A 239 3.60 13.80 -11.51
N LEU A 240 3.70 13.58 -10.20
CA LEU A 240 2.59 13.09 -9.38
C LEU A 240 1.45 14.11 -9.27
N ASP A 241 1.76 15.39 -9.13
CA ASP A 241 0.76 16.47 -9.03
C ASP A 241 -0.23 16.48 -10.21
N PHE A 242 0.21 16.06 -11.39
CA PHE A 242 -0.64 16.00 -12.58
C PHE A 242 -1.23 14.60 -12.82
N MET A 243 -0.40 13.54 -12.75
CA MET A 243 -0.82 12.19 -13.11
C MET A 243 -1.92 11.65 -12.20
N VAL A 244 -1.75 11.79 -10.87
CA VAL A 244 -2.63 11.15 -9.89
C VAL A 244 -4.08 11.60 -10.01
N PRO A 245 -4.41 12.91 -10.04
CA PRO A 245 -5.79 13.36 -10.20
C PRO A 245 -6.42 12.91 -11.52
N VAL A 246 -5.68 12.99 -12.63
CA VAL A 246 -6.19 12.59 -13.94
C VAL A 246 -6.54 11.10 -13.97
N MET A 247 -5.63 10.25 -13.49
CA MET A 247 -5.85 8.80 -13.43
C MET A 247 -7.06 8.46 -12.56
N ALA A 248 -7.14 9.03 -11.36
CA ALA A 248 -8.22 8.75 -10.42
C ALA A 248 -9.59 9.15 -11.00
N VAL A 249 -9.69 10.31 -11.62
CA VAL A 249 -10.93 10.78 -12.26
C VAL A 249 -11.34 9.89 -13.43
N CYS A 250 -10.41 9.54 -14.32
CA CYS A 250 -10.70 8.66 -15.46
C CYS A 250 -11.16 7.26 -14.99
N TYR A 251 -10.46 6.69 -14.00
CA TYR A 251 -10.81 5.38 -13.46
C TYR A 251 -12.18 5.39 -12.80
N PHE A 252 -12.44 6.41 -11.97
CA PHE A 252 -13.72 6.59 -11.31
C PHE A 252 -14.88 6.78 -12.29
N ALA A 253 -14.68 7.61 -13.34
CA ALA A 253 -15.71 7.87 -14.36
C ALA A 253 -16.11 6.58 -15.11
N ILE A 254 -15.14 5.78 -15.53
CA ILE A 254 -15.41 4.50 -16.22
C ILE A 254 -16.09 3.51 -15.29
N THR A 255 -15.64 3.42 -14.04
CA THR A 255 -16.30 2.53 -13.07
C THR A 255 -17.73 2.97 -12.79
N LEU A 256 -17.96 4.28 -12.63
CA LEU A 256 -19.30 4.81 -12.44
C LEU A 256 -20.22 4.48 -13.63
N PHE A 257 -19.71 4.57 -14.85
CA PHE A 257 -20.42 4.13 -16.05
C PHE A 257 -20.80 2.64 -15.97
N ILE A 258 -19.86 1.75 -15.57
CA ILE A 258 -20.13 0.32 -15.40
C ILE A 258 -21.20 0.08 -14.32
N ILE A 259 -21.14 0.78 -13.20
CA ILE A 259 -22.12 0.66 -12.11
C ILE A 259 -23.51 1.10 -12.58
N ILE A 260 -23.61 2.22 -13.27
CA ILE A 260 -24.88 2.76 -13.77
C ILE A 260 -25.51 1.81 -14.80
N THR A 261 -24.73 1.27 -15.72
CA THR A 261 -25.23 0.33 -16.74
C THR A 261 -25.63 -1.01 -16.15
N ASN A 262 -25.12 -1.38 -14.98
CA ASN A 262 -25.44 -2.64 -14.28
C ASN A 262 -26.17 -2.39 -12.94
N ILE A 263 -26.87 -1.26 -12.79
CA ILE A 263 -27.47 -0.84 -11.51
C ILE A 263 -28.41 -1.89 -10.90
N GLY A 264 -29.11 -2.67 -11.73
CA GLY A 264 -29.98 -3.73 -11.26
C GLY A 264 -29.27 -4.89 -10.56
N HIS A 265 -27.98 -5.12 -10.82
CA HIS A 265 -27.16 -6.18 -10.21
C HIS A 265 -26.42 -5.70 -8.95
N VAL A 266 -26.31 -4.38 -8.74
CA VAL A 266 -25.59 -3.80 -7.60
C VAL A 266 -26.10 -4.32 -6.25
N PRO A 267 -27.41 -4.41 -5.97
CA PRO A 267 -27.89 -4.95 -4.69
C PRO A 267 -27.42 -6.40 -4.45
N ALA A 268 -27.43 -7.24 -5.50
CA ALA A 268 -26.96 -8.63 -5.39
C ALA A 268 -25.47 -8.72 -5.08
N VAL A 269 -24.66 -7.81 -5.63
CA VAL A 269 -23.20 -7.72 -5.31
C VAL A 269 -23.01 -7.37 -3.85
N PHE A 270 -23.70 -6.37 -3.32
CA PHE A 270 -23.62 -6.03 -1.89
C PHE A 270 -24.06 -7.18 -0.99
N THR A 271 -25.20 -7.83 -1.32
CA THR A 271 -25.65 -9.03 -0.59
C THR A 271 -24.58 -10.09 -0.56
N ARG A 272 -23.95 -10.38 -1.71
CA ARG A 272 -22.84 -11.34 -1.80
C ARG A 272 -21.64 -10.94 -0.94
N ILE A 273 -21.23 -9.67 -0.95
CA ILE A 273 -20.14 -9.16 -0.12
C ILE A 273 -20.42 -9.43 1.37
N PHE A 274 -21.64 -9.12 1.83
CA PHE A 274 -21.99 -9.32 3.25
C PHE A 274 -22.15 -10.79 3.61
N GLU A 275 -22.80 -11.59 2.77
CA GLU A 275 -22.96 -13.04 3.01
C GLU A 275 -21.62 -13.76 3.11
N GLU A 276 -20.70 -13.49 2.17
CA GLU A 276 -19.36 -14.09 2.19
C GLU A 276 -18.49 -13.54 3.35
N ALA A 277 -18.63 -12.26 3.73
CA ALA A 277 -17.86 -11.65 4.80
C ALA A 277 -18.11 -12.29 6.18
N PHE A 278 -19.33 -12.80 6.39
CA PHE A 278 -19.75 -13.41 7.66
C PHE A 278 -19.93 -14.94 7.55
N GLY A 279 -19.51 -15.55 6.46
CA GLY A 279 -19.57 -17.00 6.27
C GLY A 279 -20.96 -17.57 6.08
N LEU A 280 -21.95 -16.72 5.73
CA LEU A 280 -23.33 -17.15 5.42
C LEU A 280 -23.41 -17.83 4.05
N ARG A 281 -22.44 -17.54 3.19
CA ARG A 281 -22.21 -18.18 1.90
C ARG A 281 -20.76 -18.61 1.82
N GLN A 282 -20.52 -19.78 1.25
CA GLN A 282 -19.16 -20.26 1.01
C GLN A 282 -18.47 -19.33 -0.01
N ALA A 283 -17.40 -18.66 0.41
CA ALA A 283 -16.70 -17.69 -0.41
C ALA A 283 -15.62 -18.37 -1.24
N ALA A 284 -14.52 -18.70 -0.63
CA ALA A 284 -13.36 -19.30 -1.27
C ALA A 284 -12.92 -20.56 -0.52
N ALA A 285 -12.00 -21.32 -1.09
CA ALA A 285 -11.53 -22.59 -0.54
C ALA A 285 -10.97 -22.49 0.89
N GLY A 286 -10.56 -21.29 1.35
CA GLY A 286 -9.98 -21.04 2.67
C GLY A 286 -10.99 -20.71 3.79
N GLY A 287 -12.30 -20.68 3.50
CA GLY A 287 -13.32 -20.35 4.50
C GLY A 287 -13.25 -18.90 5.04
N ILE A 288 -14.00 -18.61 6.12
CA ILE A 288 -14.12 -17.24 6.69
C ILE A 288 -12.77 -16.66 7.17
N GLY A 289 -11.85 -17.49 7.62
CA GLY A 289 -10.51 -17.04 8.01
C GLY A 289 -9.73 -16.43 6.86
N ALA A 290 -9.79 -17.05 5.66
CA ALA A 290 -9.16 -16.51 4.47
C ALA A 290 -9.81 -15.20 4.02
N VAL A 291 -11.14 -15.06 4.14
CA VAL A 291 -11.88 -13.82 3.84
C VAL A 291 -11.37 -12.67 4.70
N ILE A 292 -11.33 -12.87 6.02
CA ILE A 292 -10.86 -11.88 6.98
C ILE A 292 -9.38 -11.53 6.73
N MET A 293 -8.54 -12.56 6.63
CA MET A 293 -7.10 -12.40 6.44
C MET A 293 -6.77 -11.58 5.19
N ASN A 294 -7.36 -11.96 4.06
CA ASN A 294 -7.08 -11.27 2.79
C ASN A 294 -7.68 -9.87 2.77
N GLY A 295 -8.86 -9.66 3.34
CA GLY A 295 -9.45 -8.33 3.46
C GLY A 295 -8.60 -7.37 4.31
N VAL A 296 -8.15 -7.81 5.49
CA VAL A 296 -7.29 -7.00 6.37
C VAL A 296 -5.93 -6.74 5.74
N LYS A 297 -5.29 -7.78 5.22
CA LYS A 297 -3.96 -7.71 4.61
C LYS A 297 -3.93 -6.79 3.38
N ARG A 298 -4.90 -6.96 2.47
CA ARG A 298 -4.98 -6.15 1.24
C ARG A 298 -5.54 -4.75 1.53
N GLY A 299 -6.38 -4.59 2.55
CA GLY A 299 -6.77 -3.29 3.09
C GLY A 299 -5.56 -2.50 3.57
N LEU A 300 -4.70 -3.10 4.42
CA LEU A 300 -3.46 -2.47 4.87
C LEU A 300 -2.51 -2.13 3.71
N PHE A 301 -2.38 -3.06 2.76
CA PHE A 301 -1.53 -2.86 1.58
C PHE A 301 -1.99 -1.68 0.71
N SER A 302 -3.30 -1.46 0.59
CA SER A 302 -3.88 -0.35 -0.16
C SER A 302 -3.77 0.97 0.59
N ASN A 303 -4.32 1.04 1.82
CA ASN A 303 -4.48 2.31 2.54
C ASN A 303 -3.29 2.70 3.42
N GLU A 304 -2.34 1.78 3.64
CA GLU A 304 -1.11 1.96 4.41
C GLU A 304 -1.32 2.40 5.88
N ALA A 305 -2.56 2.37 6.39
CA ALA A 305 -2.89 2.87 7.73
C ALA A 305 -2.33 1.96 8.84
N GLY A 306 -1.46 2.50 9.66
CA GLY A 306 -0.76 1.77 10.72
C GLY A 306 0.58 1.17 10.29
N SER A 307 0.91 1.17 8.99
CA SER A 307 2.20 0.69 8.50
C SER A 307 3.35 1.67 8.75
N GLY A 308 3.06 2.96 8.87
CA GLY A 308 4.07 4.00 9.01
C GLY A 308 4.70 4.51 7.72
N SER A 309 4.21 4.09 6.53
CA SER A 309 4.73 4.59 5.26
C SER A 309 4.24 6.00 4.93
N ALA A 310 2.93 6.22 4.96
CA ALA A 310 2.34 7.52 4.67
C ALA A 310 2.82 8.68 5.58
N PRO A 311 3.14 8.46 6.86
CA PRO A 311 3.79 9.46 7.71
C PRO A 311 5.06 10.07 7.13
N CYS A 312 5.82 9.32 6.31
CA CYS A 312 7.01 9.85 5.64
C CYS A 312 6.68 10.98 4.64
N ALA A 313 5.51 10.91 3.99
CA ALA A 313 5.01 12.01 3.17
C ALA A 313 4.37 13.11 4.03
N ALA A 314 3.55 12.71 5.00
CA ALA A 314 2.87 13.66 5.88
C ALA A 314 3.85 14.62 6.59
N ALA A 315 5.02 14.13 7.01
CA ALA A 315 6.06 14.95 7.60
C ALA A 315 6.60 16.05 6.67
N ALA A 316 6.54 15.86 5.36
CA ALA A 316 7.01 16.84 4.40
C ALA A 316 6.05 18.01 4.17
N ALA A 317 4.83 17.94 4.71
CA ALA A 317 3.85 19.02 4.64
C ALA A 317 4.29 20.22 5.49
N ASP A 318 4.10 21.39 4.92
CA ASP A 318 4.17 22.66 5.63
C ASP A 318 2.74 23.08 5.99
N CYS A 319 2.37 22.89 7.23
CA CYS A 319 1.07 23.21 7.75
C CYS A 319 1.16 23.86 9.14
N HIS A 320 0.25 24.76 9.44
CA HIS A 320 0.22 25.50 10.72
C HIS A 320 0.01 24.58 11.93
N ARG A 321 -0.80 23.52 11.76
CA ARG A 321 -1.15 22.61 12.86
C ARG A 321 -0.85 21.17 12.46
N PRO A 322 -0.10 20.41 13.24
CA PRO A 322 0.21 19.00 12.96
C PRO A 322 -1.03 18.13 12.68
N ALA A 323 -2.14 18.39 13.38
CA ALA A 323 -3.40 17.68 13.19
C ALA A 323 -4.01 17.85 11.79
N GLN A 324 -3.70 18.93 11.07
CA GLN A 324 -4.21 19.13 9.70
C GLN A 324 -3.61 18.10 8.74
N ALA A 325 -2.32 17.82 8.82
CA ALA A 325 -1.73 16.74 8.05
C ALA A 325 -2.36 15.38 8.42
N GLY A 326 -2.65 15.16 9.71
CA GLY A 326 -3.39 13.99 10.18
C GLY A 326 -4.77 13.86 9.55
N LEU A 327 -5.57 14.94 9.53
CA LEU A 327 -6.91 14.96 8.92
C LEU A 327 -6.86 14.65 7.43
N VAL A 328 -5.90 15.21 6.72
CA VAL A 328 -5.70 14.96 5.27
C VAL A 328 -5.32 13.51 5.00
N GLN A 329 -4.47 12.92 5.84
CA GLN A 329 -4.09 11.51 5.68
C GLN A 329 -5.26 10.56 6.02
N ALA A 330 -6.08 10.88 7.02
CA ALA A 330 -7.30 10.14 7.31
C ALA A 330 -8.31 10.18 6.15
N LEU A 331 -8.49 11.34 5.52
CA LEU A 331 -9.30 11.47 4.31
C LEU A 331 -8.74 10.63 3.16
N GLY A 332 -7.40 10.62 3.00
CA GLY A 332 -6.72 9.80 2.00
C GLY A 332 -7.04 8.32 2.13
N VAL A 333 -7.04 7.76 3.35
CA VAL A 333 -7.43 6.36 3.62
C VAL A 333 -8.87 6.09 3.20
N PHE A 334 -9.77 7.02 3.50
CA PHE A 334 -11.18 6.89 3.16
C PHE A 334 -11.40 6.89 1.64
N VAL A 335 -10.84 7.86 0.94
CA VAL A 335 -10.95 7.97 -0.52
C VAL A 335 -10.35 6.75 -1.21
N ASP A 336 -9.18 6.34 -0.76
CA ASP A 336 -8.48 5.19 -1.31
C ASP A 336 -9.31 3.91 -1.25
N THR A 337 -9.69 3.49 -0.07
CA THR A 337 -10.28 2.16 0.11
C THR A 337 -11.79 2.15 -0.04
N ILE A 338 -12.50 3.15 0.51
CA ILE A 338 -13.97 3.17 0.41
C ILE A 338 -14.43 3.54 -1.01
N ILE A 339 -13.70 4.39 -1.71
CA ILE A 339 -14.10 4.81 -3.07
C ILE A 339 -13.36 3.96 -4.12
N ILE A 340 -12.04 4.07 -4.20
CA ILE A 340 -11.29 3.50 -5.34
C ILE A 340 -11.21 1.98 -5.30
N CYS A 341 -10.95 1.36 -4.12
CA CYS A 341 -10.98 -0.11 -4.04
C CYS A 341 -12.37 -0.67 -4.31
N THR A 342 -13.44 0.05 -3.88
CA THR A 342 -14.80 -0.35 -4.22
C THR A 342 -15.06 -0.27 -5.72
N CYS A 343 -14.52 0.72 -6.42
CA CYS A 343 -14.57 0.78 -7.88
C CYS A 343 -14.00 -0.50 -8.52
N THR A 344 -12.81 -0.92 -8.11
CA THR A 344 -12.18 -2.13 -8.62
C THR A 344 -12.99 -3.39 -8.27
N ALA A 345 -13.49 -3.48 -7.05
CA ALA A 345 -14.35 -4.58 -6.63
C ALA A 345 -15.63 -4.66 -7.46
N MET A 346 -16.29 -3.53 -7.72
CA MET A 346 -17.51 -3.47 -8.53
C MET A 346 -17.29 -3.91 -9.98
N ILE A 347 -16.16 -3.52 -10.59
CA ILE A 347 -15.81 -4.01 -11.94
C ILE A 347 -15.79 -5.54 -11.98
N MET A 348 -15.16 -6.18 -11.00
CA MET A 348 -15.03 -7.64 -10.97
C MET A 348 -16.34 -8.34 -10.55
N LEU A 349 -17.03 -7.83 -9.53
CA LEU A 349 -18.19 -8.49 -8.96
C LEU A 349 -19.49 -8.29 -9.76
N LEU A 350 -19.55 -7.29 -10.64
CA LEU A 350 -20.65 -7.09 -11.60
C LEU A 350 -20.47 -7.95 -12.87
N ALA A 351 -19.30 -8.52 -13.10
CA ALA A 351 -19.10 -9.51 -14.15
C ALA A 351 -19.66 -10.89 -13.72
N PRO A 352 -20.16 -11.72 -14.67
CA PRO A 352 -20.62 -13.06 -14.37
C PRO A 352 -19.53 -13.91 -13.71
N GLN A 353 -19.88 -14.60 -12.61
CA GLN A 353 -18.93 -15.41 -11.85
C GLN A 353 -18.30 -16.52 -12.72
N GLU A 354 -19.06 -17.09 -13.64
CA GLU A 354 -18.63 -18.13 -14.56
C GLU A 354 -17.43 -17.71 -15.44
N LEU A 355 -17.32 -16.40 -15.75
CA LEU A 355 -16.21 -15.86 -16.54
C LEU A 355 -14.97 -15.53 -15.70
N THR A 356 -15.15 -15.38 -14.40
CA THR A 356 -14.09 -14.90 -13.49
C THR A 356 -13.61 -15.96 -12.52
N GLU A 357 -14.31 -17.09 -12.41
CA GLU A 357 -13.98 -18.17 -11.48
C GLU A 357 -12.65 -18.83 -11.84
N GLY A 358 -11.78 -19.01 -10.84
CA GLY A 358 -10.46 -19.60 -11.00
C GLY A 358 -9.39 -18.66 -11.58
N LEU A 359 -9.77 -17.47 -12.05
CA LEU A 359 -8.80 -16.48 -12.51
C LEU A 359 -8.13 -15.75 -11.34
N THR A 360 -6.86 -15.42 -11.53
CA THR A 360 -6.06 -14.70 -10.53
C THR A 360 -5.26 -13.57 -11.16
N GLY A 361 -4.73 -12.65 -10.33
CA GLY A 361 -3.90 -11.57 -10.82
C GLY A 361 -4.63 -10.66 -11.82
N MET A 362 -3.90 -10.07 -12.73
CA MET A 362 -4.44 -9.10 -13.68
C MET A 362 -5.40 -9.69 -14.69
N GLU A 363 -5.31 -11.00 -14.95
CA GLU A 363 -6.23 -11.72 -15.83
C GLU A 363 -7.68 -11.61 -15.32
N LEU A 364 -7.91 -11.74 -14.01
CA LEU A 364 -9.23 -11.60 -13.39
C LEU A 364 -9.84 -10.21 -13.67
N LEU A 365 -9.11 -9.14 -13.40
CA LEU A 365 -9.63 -7.78 -13.60
C LEU A 365 -9.82 -7.45 -15.09
N GLN A 366 -8.88 -7.87 -15.94
CA GLN A 366 -8.95 -7.61 -17.38
C GLN A 366 -10.06 -8.39 -18.05
N THR A 367 -10.33 -9.64 -17.64
CA THR A 367 -11.46 -10.43 -18.13
C THR A 367 -12.79 -9.79 -17.73
N ALA A 368 -12.95 -9.39 -16.46
CA ALA A 368 -14.13 -8.66 -15.99
C ALA A 368 -14.34 -7.34 -16.75
N MET A 369 -13.27 -6.59 -16.96
CA MET A 369 -13.34 -5.33 -17.71
C MET A 369 -13.63 -5.57 -19.20
N GLY A 370 -13.11 -6.66 -19.77
CA GLY A 370 -13.41 -7.10 -21.13
C GLY A 370 -14.89 -7.45 -21.33
N TYR A 371 -15.53 -8.05 -20.33
CA TYR A 371 -16.97 -8.28 -20.34
C TYR A 371 -17.77 -6.96 -20.41
N HIS A 372 -17.39 -5.94 -19.62
CA HIS A 372 -18.12 -4.67 -19.57
C HIS A 372 -17.87 -3.77 -20.77
N MET A 373 -16.65 -3.72 -21.31
CA MET A 373 -16.23 -2.73 -22.31
C MET A 373 -15.45 -3.32 -23.50
N GLY A 374 -15.45 -4.63 -23.64
CA GLY A 374 -14.71 -5.30 -24.71
C GLY A 374 -13.20 -5.04 -24.68
N ARG A 375 -12.57 -5.09 -25.84
CA ARG A 375 -11.10 -4.88 -25.97
C ARG A 375 -10.63 -3.52 -25.43
N PHE A 376 -11.46 -2.47 -25.54
CA PHE A 376 -11.13 -1.16 -24.95
C PHE A 376 -10.90 -1.26 -23.46
N GLY A 377 -11.75 -2.00 -22.73
CA GLY A 377 -11.62 -2.19 -21.29
C GLY A 377 -10.32 -2.89 -20.89
N VAL A 378 -9.92 -3.92 -21.62
CA VAL A 378 -8.65 -4.64 -21.37
C VAL A 378 -7.45 -3.73 -21.56
N ILE A 379 -7.42 -2.94 -22.63
CA ILE A 379 -6.37 -1.96 -22.92
C ILE A 379 -6.37 -0.84 -21.86
N PHE A 380 -7.55 -0.34 -21.49
CA PHE A 380 -7.70 0.69 -20.48
C PHE A 380 -7.10 0.26 -19.13
N ILE A 381 -7.36 -0.98 -18.68
CA ILE A 381 -6.75 -1.51 -17.46
C ILE A 381 -5.23 -1.59 -17.58
N ALA A 382 -4.68 -2.05 -18.71
CA ALA A 382 -3.23 -2.14 -18.89
C ALA A 382 -2.55 -0.75 -18.82
N VAL A 383 -3.11 0.25 -19.50
CA VAL A 383 -2.59 1.62 -19.48
C VAL A 383 -2.75 2.26 -18.10
N THR A 384 -3.92 2.10 -17.48
CA THR A 384 -4.19 2.66 -16.14
C THR A 384 -3.28 2.02 -15.11
N LEU A 385 -3.09 0.71 -15.16
CA LEU A 385 -2.18 0.02 -14.25
C LEU A 385 -0.73 0.48 -14.45
N PHE A 386 -0.27 0.69 -15.68
CA PHE A 386 1.05 1.24 -15.94
C PHE A 386 1.23 2.61 -15.25
N LEU A 387 0.25 3.50 -15.39
CA LEU A 387 0.29 4.84 -14.78
C LEU A 387 0.21 4.77 -13.24
N PHE A 388 -0.69 3.95 -12.69
CA PHE A 388 -0.82 3.74 -11.25
C PHE A 388 0.43 3.12 -10.65
N SER A 389 0.99 2.11 -11.30
CA SER A 389 2.23 1.46 -10.89
C SER A 389 3.40 2.41 -10.91
N PHE A 390 3.48 3.23 -11.95
CA PHE A 390 4.52 4.24 -12.06
C PHE A 390 4.41 5.31 -10.97
N SER A 391 3.20 5.80 -10.67
CA SER A 391 2.96 6.74 -9.57
C SER A 391 3.30 6.14 -8.21
N THR A 392 2.92 4.87 -7.97
CA THR A 392 3.29 4.15 -6.76
C THR A 392 4.81 4.04 -6.60
N PHE A 393 5.53 3.71 -7.67
CA PHE A 393 6.99 3.63 -7.65
C PHE A 393 7.65 4.96 -7.28
N LEU A 394 7.18 6.06 -7.84
CA LEU A 394 7.65 7.39 -7.46
C LEU A 394 7.34 7.73 -6.00
N GLY A 395 6.16 7.38 -5.52
CA GLY A 395 5.70 7.64 -4.15
C GLY A 395 6.51 6.87 -3.11
N ILE A 396 6.77 5.57 -3.32
CA ILE A 396 7.59 4.77 -2.40
C ILE A 396 9.04 5.25 -2.35
N LEU A 397 9.59 5.75 -3.44
CA LEU A 397 10.91 6.39 -3.45
C LEU A 397 10.92 7.72 -2.69
N PHE A 398 9.80 8.44 -2.71
CA PHE A 398 9.65 9.62 -1.86
C PHE A 398 9.66 9.25 -0.37
N TYR A 399 8.99 8.17 0.04
CA TYR A 399 9.03 7.68 1.41
C TYR A 399 10.43 7.21 1.81
N ALA A 400 11.09 6.46 0.93
CA ALA A 400 12.41 5.89 1.17
C ALA A 400 13.47 6.94 1.51
N ARG A 401 13.37 8.16 0.95
CA ARG A 401 14.37 9.21 1.19
C ARG A 401 14.55 9.55 2.68
N SER A 402 13.46 9.52 3.47
CA SER A 402 13.53 9.78 4.91
C SER A 402 14.28 8.67 5.65
N ASN A 403 13.99 7.41 5.32
CA ASN A 403 14.63 6.25 5.93
C ASN A 403 16.10 6.13 5.52
N VAL A 404 16.43 6.38 4.25
CA VAL A 404 17.82 6.42 3.76
C VAL A 404 18.62 7.51 4.48
N ALA A 405 18.04 8.70 4.63
CA ALA A 405 18.69 9.79 5.35
C ALA A 405 18.90 9.46 6.83
N TYR A 406 17.95 8.82 7.49
CA TYR A 406 18.08 8.36 8.87
C TYR A 406 19.21 7.33 9.04
N LEU A 407 19.30 6.35 8.12
CA LEU A 407 20.29 5.26 8.19
C LEU A 407 21.69 5.69 7.77
N PHE A 408 21.82 6.44 6.69
CA PHE A 408 23.13 6.68 6.05
C PHE A 408 23.54 8.16 6.05
N GLY A 409 22.65 9.06 6.51
CA GLY A 409 22.91 10.50 6.56
C GLY A 409 22.65 11.22 5.24
N ASP A 410 22.97 12.52 5.24
CA ASP A 410 22.58 13.47 4.19
C ASP A 410 23.61 13.52 3.05
N LYS A 411 23.67 12.45 2.25
CA LYS A 411 24.54 12.39 1.06
C LYS A 411 23.76 11.88 -0.15
N TRP A 412 23.93 12.55 -1.29
CA TRP A 412 23.30 12.17 -2.55
C TRP A 412 23.65 10.76 -3.02
N CYS A 413 24.88 10.28 -2.71
CA CYS A 413 25.29 8.93 -3.12
C CYS A 413 24.38 7.84 -2.55
N TRP A 414 23.96 7.95 -1.27
CA TRP A 414 23.08 6.98 -0.63
C TRP A 414 21.67 7.02 -1.20
N GLN A 415 21.16 8.23 -1.47
CA GLN A 415 19.86 8.40 -2.14
C GLN A 415 19.86 7.79 -3.55
N THR A 416 20.95 8.02 -4.30
CA THR A 416 21.11 7.44 -5.64
C THR A 416 21.30 5.94 -5.59
N ALA A 417 22.08 5.41 -4.66
CA ALA A 417 22.27 3.98 -4.47
C ALA A 417 20.96 3.24 -4.21
N TYR A 418 20.09 3.80 -3.35
CA TYR A 418 18.78 3.19 -3.11
C TYR A 418 17.86 3.30 -4.35
N LYS A 419 17.88 4.39 -5.09
CA LYS A 419 17.14 4.52 -6.35
C LYS A 419 17.56 3.47 -7.38
N VAL A 420 18.88 3.23 -7.50
CA VAL A 420 19.42 2.18 -8.38
C VAL A 420 18.98 0.79 -7.89
N LEU A 421 19.05 0.53 -6.59
CA LEU A 421 18.55 -0.72 -6.01
C LEU A 421 17.06 -0.94 -6.34
N ALA A 422 16.22 0.09 -6.16
CA ALA A 422 14.79 0.01 -6.48
C ALA A 422 14.55 -0.26 -7.98
N LEU A 423 15.34 0.32 -8.89
CA LEU A 423 15.27 0.03 -10.32
C LEU A 423 15.69 -1.41 -10.64
N ILE A 424 16.70 -1.94 -9.96
CA ILE A 424 17.09 -3.36 -10.07
C ILE A 424 15.95 -4.25 -9.59
N MET A 425 15.31 -3.92 -8.45
CA MET A 425 14.16 -4.68 -7.95
C MET A 425 12.95 -4.60 -8.88
N LEU A 426 12.72 -3.43 -9.50
CA LEU A 426 11.71 -3.27 -10.53
C LEU A 426 11.98 -4.19 -11.74
N PHE A 427 13.24 -4.32 -12.16
CA PHE A 427 13.62 -5.22 -13.25
C PHE A 427 13.43 -6.70 -12.88
N ILE A 428 13.92 -7.11 -11.71
CA ILE A 428 13.79 -8.50 -11.22
C ILE A 428 12.32 -8.91 -11.12
N GLY A 429 11.46 -8.04 -10.57
CA GLY A 429 10.04 -8.33 -10.37
C GLY A 429 9.28 -8.62 -11.65
N GLY A 430 9.62 -7.95 -12.76
CA GLY A 430 8.93 -8.14 -14.05
C GLY A 430 9.18 -9.51 -14.70
N ILE A 431 10.21 -10.22 -14.24
CA ILE A 431 10.57 -11.57 -14.73
C ILE A 431 10.44 -12.66 -13.66
N ALA A 432 10.11 -12.27 -12.40
CA ALA A 432 10.00 -13.18 -11.27
C ALA A 432 8.62 -13.84 -11.18
N ALA A 433 8.52 -14.95 -10.42
CA ALA A 433 7.26 -15.61 -10.14
C ALA A 433 6.35 -14.74 -9.25
N TYR A 434 5.06 -14.75 -9.53
CA TYR A 434 4.04 -13.92 -8.86
C TYR A 434 4.03 -14.07 -7.33
N THR A 435 4.10 -15.29 -6.82
CA THR A 435 4.04 -15.55 -5.37
C THR A 435 5.21 -14.94 -4.61
N PHE A 436 6.43 -15.09 -5.11
CA PHE A 436 7.64 -14.60 -4.45
C PHE A 436 7.66 -13.07 -4.29
N VAL A 437 7.19 -12.34 -5.31
CA VAL A 437 7.21 -10.86 -5.27
C VAL A 437 6.26 -10.29 -4.20
N TRP A 438 5.13 -10.98 -3.94
CA TRP A 438 4.21 -10.59 -2.90
C TRP A 438 4.74 -10.82 -1.49
N ASP A 439 5.38 -11.94 -1.24
CA ASP A 439 5.86 -12.33 0.09
C ASP A 439 6.88 -11.33 0.66
N LEU A 440 7.78 -10.83 -0.17
CA LEU A 440 8.76 -9.82 0.25
C LEU A 440 8.09 -8.49 0.64
N GLY A 441 7.11 -8.04 -0.13
CA GLY A 441 6.33 -6.84 0.17
C GLY A 441 5.53 -6.98 1.46
N ASP A 442 4.85 -8.11 1.61
CA ASP A 442 4.01 -8.42 2.77
C ASP A 442 4.84 -8.58 4.07
N VAL A 443 6.03 -9.17 4.00
CA VAL A 443 6.97 -9.23 5.12
C VAL A 443 7.42 -7.82 5.52
N GLY A 444 7.82 -7.01 4.56
CA GLY A 444 8.28 -5.65 4.83
C GLY A 444 7.22 -4.79 5.48
N ILE A 445 5.99 -4.77 4.94
CA ILE A 445 4.88 -3.98 5.51
C ILE A 445 4.47 -4.50 6.89
N GLY A 446 4.52 -5.82 7.12
CA GLY A 446 4.23 -6.43 8.41
C GLY A 446 5.23 -6.01 9.49
N LEU A 447 6.53 -6.06 9.20
CA LEU A 447 7.57 -5.62 10.13
C LEU A 447 7.47 -4.12 10.44
N MET A 448 7.26 -3.28 9.41
CA MET A 448 7.02 -1.84 9.61
C MET A 448 5.85 -1.61 10.56
N THR A 449 4.74 -2.32 10.35
CA THR A 449 3.52 -2.21 11.15
C THR A 449 3.78 -2.51 12.62
N ILE A 450 4.52 -3.59 12.93
CA ILE A 450 4.82 -3.95 14.32
C ILE A 450 5.57 -2.81 15.01
N PHE A 451 6.67 -2.34 14.41
CA PHE A 451 7.46 -1.26 15.01
C PHE A 451 6.64 0.03 15.13
N ASN A 452 5.87 0.39 14.12
CA ASN A 452 5.07 1.59 14.13
C ASN A 452 3.98 1.55 15.21
N VAL A 453 3.16 0.49 15.24
CA VAL A 453 2.02 0.36 16.15
C VAL A 453 2.46 0.39 17.61
N VAL A 454 3.53 -0.31 17.97
CA VAL A 454 4.07 -0.29 19.34
C VAL A 454 4.39 1.13 19.80
N PHE A 455 5.06 1.91 18.95
CA PHE A 455 5.41 3.29 19.29
C PHE A 455 4.25 4.26 19.21
N LEU A 456 3.22 3.99 18.40
CA LEU A 456 1.98 4.75 18.42
C LEU A 456 1.30 4.68 19.79
N TYR A 457 1.23 3.50 20.41
CA TYR A 457 0.71 3.36 21.78
C TYR A 457 1.58 4.04 22.85
N LEU A 458 2.89 4.05 22.65
CA LEU A 458 3.80 4.70 23.61
C LEU A 458 3.76 6.23 23.55
N LEU A 459 3.29 6.80 22.44
CA LEU A 459 3.21 8.23 22.16
C LEU A 459 1.77 8.80 22.26
N ALA A 460 0.74 7.92 22.32
CA ALA A 460 -0.67 8.29 22.46
C ALA A 460 -1.03 8.62 23.92
#